data_5d7002ff72629acd4826d78ee3e6c6d0
#
_entry.id   5d7002ff72629acd4826d78ee3e6c6d0
#
_cell.length_a   1.000
_cell.length_b   1.000
_cell.length_c   1.000
_cell.angle_alpha   90.00
_cell.angle_beta   90.00
_cell.angle_gamma   90.00
#
_symmetry.space_group_name_H-M   'P 1'
#
loop_
_entity.id
_entity.type
_entity.pdbx_description
1 polymer ?
#
loop_
_entity_poly.entity_id
_entity_poly.type
_entity_poly.pdbx_seq_one_letter_code
_entity_poly.pdbx_strand_id
1 'polypeptide(L)'
;MDGTINKFLSDFSYYLKVERNLSPNTVAAYSSDVREFFAFCGKTPVDAASEDLNAYLLSRSEDISSRSQARLLSSLRSFFDYLVLEGERKDNPCDAIDSPKLSRYLPGVLSVEEVEAIIDSVDTRSWYGLRDRAILELLYGCGLRVSEACSLRISDVYVEDAFVRIIGKGNKQRLVPLGECAARAFCLYLDARPQAAGPQYDDIVFLNRNGKPLSRISVFKMVKEQALLAGVRKEISPHSFRHSFATHLIERGADLRVVQEMLGHESILTTEIYTHIDSSTWQAAVLAHHPRSKAGQ
;
A
#
# COMPACT_ATOMS: atom_id res chain seq x y z
N MET A 1 -9.61 31.21 -18.50
CA MET A 1 -9.85 30.40 -17.29
C MET A 1 -8.64 29.55 -16.87
N ASP A 2 -7.90 28.92 -17.79
CA ASP A 2 -6.80 28.01 -17.44
C ASP A 2 -5.61 28.59 -16.64
N GLY A 3 -5.22 29.86 -16.89
CA GLY A 3 -4.06 30.45 -16.22
C GLY A 3 -4.25 30.66 -14.73
N THR A 4 -5.42 31.09 -14.29
CA THR A 4 -5.72 31.40 -12.88
C THR A 4 -5.81 30.11 -12.06
N ILE A 5 -6.52 29.09 -12.54
CA ILE A 5 -6.64 27.79 -11.88
C ILE A 5 -5.28 27.11 -11.77
N ASN A 6 -4.45 27.17 -12.82
CA ASN A 6 -3.11 26.56 -12.80
C ASN A 6 -2.20 27.20 -11.75
N LYS A 7 -2.30 28.51 -11.51
CA LYS A 7 -1.57 29.18 -10.43
C LYS A 7 -2.00 28.63 -9.07
N PHE A 8 -3.32 28.64 -8.76
CA PHE A 8 -3.82 28.11 -7.48
C PHE A 8 -3.45 26.63 -7.27
N LEU A 9 -3.48 25.81 -8.31
CA LEU A 9 -3.07 24.40 -8.24
C LEU A 9 -1.58 24.23 -7.98
N SER A 10 -0.74 25.09 -8.58
CA SER A 10 0.70 25.08 -8.32
C SER A 10 1.00 25.42 -6.86
N ASP A 11 0.41 26.50 -6.37
CA ASP A 11 0.60 27.00 -5.01
C ASP A 11 0.04 25.98 -3.97
N PHE A 12 -1.14 25.42 -4.23
CA PHE A 12 -1.71 24.34 -3.42
C PHE A 12 -0.82 23.09 -3.39
N SER A 13 -0.27 22.69 -4.54
CA SER A 13 0.66 21.56 -4.62
C SER A 13 1.91 21.80 -3.78
N TYR A 14 2.43 23.04 -3.79
CA TYR A 14 3.55 23.44 -2.95
C TYR A 14 3.19 23.38 -1.46
N TYR A 15 2.06 23.96 -1.06
CA TYR A 15 1.52 23.90 0.31
C TYR A 15 1.40 22.46 0.80
N LEU A 16 0.76 21.56 0.01
CA LEU A 16 0.62 20.14 0.37
C LEU A 16 1.96 19.45 0.56
N LYS A 17 2.95 19.77 -0.31
CA LYS A 17 4.27 19.15 -0.29
C LYS A 17 5.14 19.67 0.85
N VAL A 18 5.20 20.97 1.02
CA VAL A 18 6.18 21.63 1.92
C VAL A 18 5.63 21.81 3.32
N GLU A 19 4.40 22.35 3.46
CA GLU A 19 3.84 22.64 4.78
C GLU A 19 3.11 21.44 5.39
N ARG A 20 2.36 20.68 4.54
CA ARG A 20 1.63 19.49 5.02
C ARG A 20 2.46 18.20 4.92
N ASN A 21 3.66 18.26 4.35
CA ASN A 21 4.57 17.11 4.18
C ASN A 21 3.88 15.85 3.60
N LEU A 22 2.96 16.05 2.65
CA LEU A 22 2.23 14.94 2.04
C LEU A 22 3.08 14.22 0.98
N SER A 23 2.76 12.93 0.75
CA SER A 23 3.47 12.14 -0.25
C SER A 23 3.24 12.67 -1.66
N PRO A 24 4.21 12.51 -2.60
CA PRO A 24 4.03 12.92 -4.00
C PRO A 24 2.76 12.35 -4.65
N ASN A 25 2.41 11.10 -4.32
CA ASN A 25 1.17 10.47 -4.82
C ASN A 25 -0.10 11.14 -4.27
N THR A 26 -0.10 11.55 -3.01
CA THR A 26 -1.23 12.28 -2.41
C THR A 26 -1.37 13.66 -3.03
N VAL A 27 -0.26 14.38 -3.20
CA VAL A 27 -0.24 15.70 -3.85
C VAL A 27 -0.79 15.59 -5.28
N ALA A 28 -0.30 14.62 -6.08
CA ALA A 28 -0.79 14.40 -7.43
C ALA A 28 -2.28 14.06 -7.48
N ALA A 29 -2.76 13.18 -6.58
CA ALA A 29 -4.16 12.80 -6.50
C ALA A 29 -5.06 13.99 -6.14
N TYR A 30 -4.68 14.76 -5.11
CA TYR A 30 -5.45 15.95 -4.68
C TYR A 30 -5.48 17.01 -5.78
N SER A 31 -4.35 17.28 -6.42
CA SER A 31 -4.28 18.25 -7.53
C SER A 31 -5.11 17.81 -8.76
N SER A 32 -5.17 16.49 -9.03
CA SER A 32 -6.03 15.95 -10.09
C SER A 32 -7.51 16.13 -9.77
N ASP A 33 -7.91 15.75 -8.55
CA ASP A 33 -9.30 15.88 -8.10
C ASP A 33 -9.80 17.34 -8.19
N VAL A 34 -8.98 18.30 -7.74
CA VAL A 34 -9.30 19.73 -7.80
C VAL A 34 -9.39 20.22 -9.24
N ARG A 35 -8.45 19.81 -10.10
CA ARG A 35 -8.48 20.17 -11.53
C ARG A 35 -9.74 19.67 -12.23
N GLU A 36 -10.11 18.42 -11.99
CA GLU A 36 -11.30 17.79 -12.56
C GLU A 36 -12.58 18.51 -12.12
N PHE A 37 -12.66 18.88 -10.83
CA PHE A 37 -13.79 19.67 -10.32
C PHE A 37 -13.93 21.01 -11.04
N PHE A 38 -12.85 21.79 -11.18
CA PHE A 38 -12.93 23.08 -11.85
C PHE A 38 -13.15 22.98 -13.37
N ALA A 39 -12.70 21.90 -13.98
CA ALA A 39 -13.04 21.59 -15.37
C ALA A 39 -14.55 21.31 -15.55
N PHE A 40 -15.19 20.70 -14.55
CA PHE A 40 -16.61 20.43 -14.54
C PHE A 40 -17.44 21.71 -14.29
N CYS A 41 -17.15 22.44 -13.21
CA CYS A 41 -17.98 23.59 -12.81
C CYS A 41 -17.74 24.85 -13.65
N GLY A 42 -16.58 24.98 -14.30
CA GLY A 42 -16.25 26.12 -15.16
C GLY A 42 -16.13 27.47 -14.45
N LYS A 43 -16.15 27.51 -13.13
CA LYS A 43 -16.02 28.69 -12.28
C LYS A 43 -14.61 28.93 -11.79
N THR A 44 -14.36 30.11 -11.22
CA THR A 44 -13.10 30.38 -10.54
C THR A 44 -13.09 29.75 -9.14
N PRO A 45 -11.91 29.51 -8.54
CA PRO A 45 -11.81 29.00 -7.18
C PRO A 45 -12.50 29.86 -6.12
N VAL A 46 -12.61 31.17 -6.37
CA VAL A 46 -13.28 32.11 -5.47
C VAL A 46 -14.80 32.05 -5.60
N ASP A 47 -15.32 31.78 -6.79
CA ASP A 47 -16.76 31.80 -7.10
C ASP A 47 -17.47 30.47 -6.94
N ALA A 48 -16.74 29.38 -6.75
CA ALA A 48 -17.33 28.05 -6.60
C ALA A 48 -18.13 27.96 -5.28
N ALA A 49 -19.36 27.43 -5.37
CA ALA A 49 -20.31 27.34 -4.27
C ALA A 49 -20.59 25.87 -3.89
N SER A 50 -21.27 25.66 -2.77
CA SER A 50 -21.65 24.31 -2.28
C SER A 50 -22.51 23.54 -3.29
N GLU A 51 -23.35 24.26 -4.06
CA GLU A 51 -24.20 23.69 -5.11
C GLU A 51 -23.38 23.08 -6.24
N ASP A 52 -22.27 23.74 -6.64
CA ASP A 52 -21.37 23.24 -7.68
C ASP A 52 -20.66 21.94 -7.22
N LEU A 53 -20.25 21.90 -5.95
CA LEU A 53 -19.67 20.72 -5.35
C LEU A 53 -20.66 19.56 -5.27
N ASN A 54 -21.90 19.83 -4.84
CA ASN A 54 -22.96 18.83 -4.79
C ASN A 54 -23.28 18.29 -6.19
N ALA A 55 -23.40 19.16 -7.19
CA ALA A 55 -23.63 18.76 -8.58
C ALA A 55 -22.49 17.88 -9.11
N TYR A 56 -21.22 18.23 -8.80
CA TYR A 56 -20.08 17.43 -9.18
C TYR A 56 -20.04 16.08 -8.49
N LEU A 57 -20.23 16.03 -7.17
CA LEU A 57 -20.26 14.78 -6.41
C LEU A 57 -21.38 13.87 -6.89
N LEU A 58 -22.55 14.42 -7.21
CA LEU A 58 -23.67 13.67 -7.77
C LEU A 58 -23.34 13.10 -9.15
N SER A 59 -22.75 13.90 -10.05
CA SER A 59 -22.33 13.43 -11.38
C SER A 59 -21.29 12.30 -11.32
N ARG A 60 -20.48 12.25 -10.26
CA ARG A 60 -19.48 11.18 -10.06
C ARG A 60 -19.99 9.98 -9.28
N SER A 61 -21.20 10.08 -8.69
CA SER A 61 -21.71 9.06 -7.76
C SER A 61 -21.93 7.69 -8.39
N GLU A 62 -22.23 7.63 -9.70
CA GLU A 62 -22.41 6.39 -10.44
C GLU A 62 -21.08 5.75 -10.87
N ASP A 63 -20.04 6.57 -11.06
CA ASP A 63 -18.75 6.13 -11.60
C ASP A 63 -17.74 5.69 -10.52
N ILE A 64 -17.88 6.20 -9.29
CA ILE A 64 -16.91 5.97 -8.23
C ILE A 64 -17.54 5.46 -6.93
N SER A 65 -16.79 4.59 -6.21
CA SER A 65 -17.23 4.06 -4.92
C SER A 65 -17.40 5.16 -3.86
N SER A 66 -18.24 4.91 -2.83
CA SER A 66 -18.42 5.82 -1.68
C SER A 66 -17.10 6.19 -0.99
N ARG A 67 -16.13 5.27 -0.95
CA ARG A 67 -14.77 5.54 -0.43
C ARG A 67 -14.01 6.52 -1.34
N SER A 68 -14.13 6.38 -2.65
CA SER A 68 -13.52 7.31 -3.62
C SER A 68 -14.17 8.69 -3.56
N GLN A 69 -15.50 8.76 -3.35
CA GLN A 69 -16.22 10.01 -3.12
C GLN A 69 -15.77 10.71 -1.83
N ALA A 70 -15.61 9.97 -0.73
CA ALA A 70 -15.10 10.52 0.52
C ALA A 70 -13.67 11.08 0.36
N ARG A 71 -12.80 10.39 -0.40
CA ARG A 71 -11.45 10.88 -0.72
C ARG A 71 -11.52 12.15 -1.58
N LEU A 72 -12.37 12.16 -2.60
CA LEU A 72 -12.59 13.31 -3.47
C LEU A 72 -13.07 14.53 -2.67
N LEU A 73 -14.05 14.37 -1.79
CA LEU A 73 -14.50 15.44 -0.90
C LEU A 73 -13.38 15.91 0.04
N SER A 74 -12.53 15.00 0.54
CA SER A 74 -11.36 15.39 1.36
C SER A 74 -10.35 16.21 0.60
N SER A 75 -10.09 15.90 -0.68
CA SER A 75 -9.15 16.68 -1.50
C SER A 75 -9.70 18.08 -1.82
N LEU A 76 -10.99 18.19 -2.14
CA LEU A 76 -11.66 19.48 -2.37
C LEU A 76 -11.73 20.32 -1.08
N ARG A 77 -12.09 19.72 0.05
CA ARG A 77 -12.08 20.39 1.36
C ARG A 77 -10.69 20.93 1.69
N SER A 78 -9.65 20.15 1.49
CA SER A 78 -8.27 20.59 1.72
C SER A 78 -7.85 21.77 0.82
N PHE A 79 -8.35 21.81 -0.42
CA PHE A 79 -8.09 22.92 -1.32
C PHE A 79 -8.80 24.20 -0.90
N PHE A 80 -10.07 24.11 -0.51
CA PHE A 80 -10.81 25.28 -0.06
C PHE A 80 -10.34 25.77 1.31
N ASP A 81 -9.91 24.87 2.23
CA ASP A 81 -9.22 25.24 3.47
C ASP A 81 -7.94 26.04 3.19
N TYR A 82 -7.17 25.61 2.18
CA TYR A 82 -5.99 26.34 1.74
C TYR A 82 -6.35 27.75 1.22
N LEU A 83 -7.41 27.90 0.43
CA LEU A 83 -7.86 29.22 -0.06
C LEU A 83 -8.33 30.13 1.09
N VAL A 84 -8.95 29.56 2.12
CA VAL A 84 -9.33 30.33 3.33
C VAL A 84 -8.07 30.76 4.09
N LEU A 85 -7.08 29.89 4.21
CA LEU A 85 -5.80 30.17 4.89
C LEU A 85 -5.04 31.31 4.19
N GLU A 86 -5.01 31.31 2.87
CA GLU A 86 -4.37 32.36 2.05
C GLU A 86 -5.19 33.67 1.95
N GLY A 87 -6.39 33.68 2.55
CA GLY A 87 -7.27 34.86 2.52
C GLY A 87 -7.97 35.11 1.18
N GLU A 88 -7.90 34.16 0.25
CA GLU A 88 -8.56 34.23 -1.05
C GLU A 88 -10.08 33.98 -0.93
N ARG A 89 -10.52 33.32 0.16
CA ARG A 89 -11.92 33.07 0.52
C ARG A 89 -12.17 33.30 2.00
N LYS A 90 -13.43 33.55 2.37
CA LYS A 90 -13.88 33.69 3.77
C LYS A 90 -14.43 32.39 4.34
N ASP A 91 -14.83 31.45 3.50
CA ASP A 91 -15.56 30.22 3.86
C ASP A 91 -15.08 29.04 3.02
N ASN A 92 -15.29 27.84 3.55
CA ASN A 92 -15.06 26.59 2.81
C ASN A 92 -16.42 26.04 2.35
N PRO A 93 -16.73 26.02 1.03
CA PRO A 93 -18.01 25.53 0.54
C PRO A 93 -18.25 24.04 0.77
N CYS A 94 -17.21 23.27 1.15
CA CYS A 94 -17.33 21.86 1.52
C CYS A 94 -17.91 21.66 2.93
N ASP A 95 -17.99 22.71 3.79
CA ASP A 95 -18.47 22.55 5.17
C ASP A 95 -19.97 22.23 5.23
N ALA A 96 -20.72 22.65 4.24
CA ALA A 96 -22.14 22.32 4.10
C ALA A 96 -22.41 20.92 3.51
N ILE A 97 -21.36 20.15 3.20
CA ILE A 97 -21.49 18.86 2.52
C ILE A 97 -21.16 17.72 3.48
N ASP A 98 -22.15 16.85 3.68
CA ASP A 98 -21.97 15.64 4.47
C ASP A 98 -21.06 14.65 3.75
N SER A 99 -20.12 14.07 4.51
CA SER A 99 -19.30 12.99 3.99
C SER A 99 -20.16 11.74 3.74
N PRO A 100 -19.94 11.03 2.62
CA PRO A 100 -20.65 9.79 2.35
C PRO A 100 -20.49 8.82 3.53
N LYS A 101 -21.60 8.20 3.97
CA LYS A 101 -21.54 7.15 4.98
C LYS A 101 -20.75 5.98 4.42
N LEU A 102 -19.53 5.81 4.90
CA LEU A 102 -18.72 4.64 4.56
C LEU A 102 -19.29 3.45 5.33
N SER A 103 -19.81 2.46 4.61
CA SER A 103 -20.02 1.15 5.22
C SER A 103 -18.68 0.66 5.74
N ARG A 104 -18.61 0.21 7.00
CA ARG A 104 -17.43 -0.46 7.56
C ARG A 104 -17.26 -1.79 6.83
N TYR A 105 -16.67 -1.74 5.64
CA TYR A 105 -16.19 -2.94 4.98
C TYR A 105 -14.97 -3.41 5.79
N LEU A 106 -15.18 -4.42 6.62
CA LEU A 106 -14.08 -5.17 7.20
C LEU A 106 -13.48 -5.98 6.03
N PRO A 107 -12.24 -5.71 5.61
CA PRO A 107 -11.62 -6.52 4.59
C PRO A 107 -11.69 -7.98 5.04
N GLY A 108 -12.16 -8.86 4.18
CA GLY A 108 -12.25 -10.27 4.52
C GLY A 108 -10.86 -10.79 4.88
N VAL A 109 -10.71 -11.19 6.15
CA VAL A 109 -9.51 -11.91 6.59
C VAL A 109 -9.53 -13.25 5.88
N LEU A 110 -8.42 -13.63 5.25
CA LEU A 110 -8.22 -14.96 4.73
C LEU A 110 -7.96 -15.90 5.91
N SER A 111 -8.53 -17.10 5.93
CA SER A 111 -8.10 -18.12 6.86
C SER A 111 -6.70 -18.63 6.49
N VAL A 112 -6.06 -19.38 7.39
CA VAL A 112 -4.75 -19.98 7.12
C VAL A 112 -4.85 -20.92 5.92
N GLU A 113 -5.89 -21.74 5.86
CA GLU A 113 -6.16 -22.70 4.78
C GLU A 113 -6.40 -21.99 3.44
N GLU A 114 -7.12 -20.85 3.44
CA GLU A 114 -7.32 -20.05 2.23
C GLU A 114 -6.01 -19.45 1.73
N VAL A 115 -5.14 -18.96 2.63
CA VAL A 115 -3.81 -18.47 2.25
C VAL A 115 -2.96 -19.58 1.67
N GLU A 116 -2.93 -20.75 2.30
CA GLU A 116 -2.19 -21.92 1.84
C GLU A 116 -2.68 -22.38 0.47
N ALA A 117 -4.00 -22.50 0.30
CA ALA A 117 -4.59 -22.86 -0.99
C ALA A 117 -4.21 -21.89 -2.12
N ILE A 118 -4.17 -20.57 -1.83
CA ILE A 118 -3.75 -19.57 -2.82
C ILE A 118 -2.27 -19.70 -3.16
N ILE A 119 -1.41 -19.89 -2.17
CA ILE A 119 0.03 -20.06 -2.40
C ILE A 119 0.31 -21.36 -3.18
N ASP A 120 -0.38 -22.45 -2.84
CA ASP A 120 -0.17 -23.76 -3.46
C ASP A 120 -0.82 -23.88 -4.84
N SER A 121 -1.76 -22.99 -5.20
CA SER A 121 -2.30 -22.90 -6.56
C SER A 121 -1.29 -22.44 -7.61
N VAL A 122 -0.15 -21.86 -7.18
CA VAL A 122 0.87 -21.33 -8.09
C VAL A 122 1.65 -22.46 -8.77
N ASP A 123 1.63 -22.51 -10.09
CA ASP A 123 2.45 -23.43 -10.89
C ASP A 123 3.92 -23.01 -10.90
N THR A 124 4.74 -23.66 -10.11
CA THR A 124 6.17 -23.36 -9.92
C THR A 124 7.12 -23.97 -10.96
N ARG A 125 6.60 -24.57 -12.03
CA ARG A 125 7.43 -25.13 -13.12
C ARG A 125 8.15 -24.08 -13.96
N SER A 126 7.81 -22.82 -13.81
CA SER A 126 8.41 -21.69 -14.54
C SER A 126 9.00 -20.66 -13.58
N TRP A 127 9.98 -19.89 -14.05
CA TRP A 127 10.60 -18.84 -13.24
C TRP A 127 9.61 -17.78 -12.76
N TYR A 128 8.57 -17.46 -13.55
CA TYR A 128 7.54 -16.49 -13.13
C TYR A 128 6.58 -17.10 -12.11
N GLY A 129 6.34 -18.40 -12.13
CA GLY A 129 5.60 -19.07 -11.06
C GLY A 129 6.39 -19.09 -9.74
N LEU A 130 7.69 -19.39 -9.79
CA LEU A 130 8.57 -19.26 -8.62
C LEU A 130 8.56 -17.83 -8.05
N ARG A 131 8.61 -16.82 -8.95
CA ARG A 131 8.47 -15.40 -8.57
C ARG A 131 7.15 -15.14 -7.85
N ASP A 132 6.05 -15.58 -8.44
CA ASP A 132 4.71 -15.28 -7.94
C ASP A 132 4.48 -15.96 -6.58
N ARG A 133 4.97 -17.20 -6.40
CA ARG A 133 4.99 -17.87 -5.09
C ARG A 133 5.83 -17.10 -4.07
N ALA A 134 7.03 -16.67 -4.43
CA ALA A 134 7.88 -15.89 -3.51
C ALA A 134 7.23 -14.56 -3.10
N ILE A 135 6.51 -13.90 -4.01
CA ILE A 135 5.74 -12.68 -3.69
C ILE A 135 4.66 -12.99 -2.66
N LEU A 136 3.85 -14.02 -2.88
CA LEU A 136 2.76 -14.41 -1.96
C LEU A 136 3.30 -14.78 -0.58
N GLU A 137 4.37 -15.55 -0.52
CA GLU A 137 5.04 -15.91 0.74
C GLU A 137 5.57 -14.68 1.50
N LEU A 138 6.16 -13.71 0.81
CA LEU A 138 6.63 -12.47 1.45
C LEU A 138 5.48 -11.53 1.86
N LEU A 139 4.41 -11.45 1.06
CA LEU A 139 3.22 -10.65 1.41
C LEU A 139 2.57 -11.18 2.69
N TYR A 140 2.51 -12.50 2.87
CA TYR A 140 1.92 -13.14 4.03
C TYR A 140 2.96 -13.37 5.15
N GLY A 141 4.12 -13.94 4.86
CA GLY A 141 5.11 -14.31 5.87
C GLY A 141 5.83 -13.13 6.52
N CYS A 142 5.95 -12.01 5.79
CA CYS A 142 6.59 -10.79 6.27
C CYS A 142 5.62 -9.61 6.36
N GLY A 143 4.36 -9.77 5.98
CA GLY A 143 3.36 -8.72 6.00
C GLY A 143 3.71 -7.49 5.14
N LEU A 144 4.40 -7.67 4.01
CA LEU A 144 4.86 -6.58 3.16
C LEU A 144 3.68 -5.83 2.50
N ARG A 145 3.84 -4.51 2.29
CA ARG A 145 3.00 -3.79 1.35
C ARG A 145 3.37 -4.18 -0.08
N VAL A 146 2.40 -4.17 -1.00
CA VAL A 146 2.69 -4.48 -2.42
C VAL A 146 3.77 -3.59 -3.02
N SER A 147 3.83 -2.31 -2.63
CA SER A 147 4.88 -1.40 -3.07
C SER A 147 6.25 -1.77 -2.52
N GLU A 148 6.32 -2.25 -1.28
CA GLU A 148 7.54 -2.70 -0.64
C GLU A 148 8.07 -3.98 -1.32
N ALA A 149 7.18 -4.94 -1.60
CA ALA A 149 7.54 -6.13 -2.38
C ALA A 149 8.06 -5.76 -3.78
N CYS A 150 7.37 -4.88 -4.52
CA CYS A 150 7.80 -4.48 -5.87
C CYS A 150 9.13 -3.72 -5.90
N SER A 151 9.51 -3.04 -4.82
CA SER A 151 10.76 -2.27 -4.70
C SER A 151 11.84 -2.97 -3.88
N LEU A 152 11.60 -4.21 -3.44
CA LEU A 152 12.53 -4.98 -2.62
C LEU A 152 13.83 -5.21 -3.38
N ARG A 153 14.95 -5.03 -2.70
CA ARG A 153 16.29 -5.25 -3.24
C ARG A 153 16.84 -6.58 -2.74
N ILE A 154 17.68 -7.21 -3.56
CA ILE A 154 18.39 -8.43 -3.16
C ILE A 154 19.28 -8.14 -1.95
N SER A 155 19.96 -6.99 -1.95
CA SER A 155 20.82 -6.52 -0.86
C SER A 155 20.08 -6.19 0.44
N ASP A 156 18.74 -6.19 0.43
CA ASP A 156 17.90 -5.97 1.62
C ASP A 156 17.36 -7.28 2.22
N VAL A 157 17.66 -8.44 1.62
CA VAL A 157 17.19 -9.75 2.10
C VAL A 157 18.36 -10.53 2.70
N TYR A 158 18.33 -10.76 3.99
CA TYR A 158 19.38 -11.44 4.76
C TYR A 158 18.87 -12.84 5.15
N VAL A 159 19.04 -13.79 4.23
CA VAL A 159 18.48 -15.15 4.38
C VAL A 159 19.11 -15.89 5.56
N GLU A 160 20.43 -15.79 5.73
CA GLU A 160 21.18 -16.45 6.82
C GLU A 160 20.80 -15.91 8.19
N ASP A 161 20.53 -14.59 8.27
CA ASP A 161 20.14 -13.92 9.49
C ASP A 161 18.63 -13.93 9.71
N ALA A 162 17.86 -14.51 8.78
CA ALA A 162 16.42 -14.66 8.80
C ALA A 162 15.65 -13.33 8.97
N PHE A 163 16.05 -12.28 8.26
CA PHE A 163 15.32 -11.01 8.22
C PHE A 163 15.35 -10.32 6.85
N VAL A 164 14.40 -9.39 6.66
CA VAL A 164 14.30 -8.49 5.49
C VAL A 164 14.31 -7.05 5.99
N ARG A 165 15.14 -6.21 5.39
CA ARG A 165 15.14 -4.76 5.61
C ARG A 165 14.15 -4.11 4.67
N ILE A 166 13.14 -3.43 5.20
CA ILE A 166 12.11 -2.75 4.44
C ILE A 166 12.29 -1.24 4.57
N ILE A 167 12.34 -0.58 3.42
CA ILE A 167 12.38 0.88 3.33
C ILE A 167 10.94 1.37 3.05
N GLY A 168 10.33 2.04 4.02
CA GLY A 168 8.97 2.55 3.97
C GLY A 168 8.88 4.01 3.53
N LYS A 169 7.69 4.59 3.71
CA LYS A 169 7.42 6.02 3.44
C LYS A 169 8.37 6.92 4.25
N GLY A 170 8.92 7.94 3.60
CA GLY A 170 9.87 8.86 4.26
C GLY A 170 11.25 8.28 4.54
N ASN A 171 11.64 7.23 3.80
CA ASN A 171 12.92 6.53 3.96
C ASN A 171 13.11 5.87 5.35
N LYS A 172 12.02 5.67 6.09
CA LYS A 172 12.06 4.94 7.37
C LYS A 172 12.34 3.47 7.11
N GLN A 173 13.32 2.92 7.79
CA GLN A 173 13.70 1.52 7.69
C GLN A 173 13.09 0.72 8.84
N ARG A 174 12.72 -0.54 8.56
CA ARG A 174 12.37 -1.52 9.57
C ARG A 174 12.89 -2.90 9.17
N LEU A 175 13.21 -3.71 10.16
CA LEU A 175 13.52 -5.11 9.96
C LEU A 175 12.26 -5.94 10.16
N VAL A 176 12.06 -6.95 9.34
CA VAL A 176 10.94 -7.89 9.44
C VAL A 176 11.52 -9.30 9.42
N PRO A 177 11.14 -10.19 10.34
CA PRO A 177 11.59 -11.57 10.32
C PRO A 177 11.21 -12.28 9.01
N LEU A 178 12.11 -13.10 8.48
CA LEU A 178 11.95 -13.92 7.30
C LEU A 178 11.75 -15.37 7.71
N GLY A 179 10.50 -15.86 7.68
CA GLY A 179 10.20 -17.26 7.98
C GLY A 179 10.74 -18.23 6.92
N GLU A 180 10.92 -19.50 7.29
CA GLU A 180 11.54 -20.53 6.43
C GLU A 180 10.81 -20.70 5.09
N CYS A 181 9.48 -20.66 5.06
CA CYS A 181 8.70 -20.78 3.82
C CYS A 181 9.01 -19.64 2.84
N ALA A 182 9.04 -18.39 3.35
CA ALA A 182 9.36 -17.22 2.55
C ALA A 182 10.83 -17.21 2.09
N ALA A 183 11.76 -17.57 2.96
CA ALA A 183 13.18 -17.71 2.64
C ALA A 183 13.40 -18.74 1.53
N ARG A 184 12.82 -19.94 1.67
CA ARG A 184 12.91 -21.00 0.67
C ARG A 184 12.33 -20.58 -0.69
N ALA A 185 11.14 -19.98 -0.70
CA ALA A 185 10.51 -19.50 -1.94
C ALA A 185 11.34 -18.40 -2.60
N PHE A 186 11.90 -17.49 -1.80
CA PHE A 186 12.81 -16.44 -2.27
C PHE A 186 14.06 -17.03 -2.93
N CYS A 187 14.75 -17.96 -2.30
CA CYS A 187 15.96 -18.59 -2.85
C CYS A 187 15.65 -19.33 -4.16
N LEU A 188 14.59 -20.15 -4.21
CA LEU A 188 14.18 -20.86 -5.41
C LEU A 188 13.89 -19.91 -6.58
N TYR A 189 13.26 -18.76 -6.29
CA TYR A 189 13.06 -17.76 -7.32
C TYR A 189 14.38 -17.09 -7.72
N LEU A 190 15.25 -16.77 -6.79
CA LEU A 190 16.51 -16.08 -7.06
C LEU A 190 17.41 -16.91 -7.98
N ASP A 191 17.46 -18.23 -7.77
CA ASP A 191 18.18 -19.16 -8.64
C ASP A 191 17.64 -19.20 -10.08
N ALA A 192 16.33 -19.01 -10.23
CA ALA A 192 15.66 -19.01 -11.54
C ALA A 192 15.40 -17.59 -12.09
N ARG A 193 15.83 -16.55 -11.38
CA ARG A 193 15.56 -15.15 -11.72
C ARG A 193 16.17 -14.79 -13.08
N PRO A 194 15.40 -14.19 -14.01
CA PRO A 194 15.96 -13.77 -15.30
C PRO A 194 16.97 -12.64 -15.12
N GLN A 195 17.82 -12.48 -16.14
CA GLN A 195 18.72 -11.35 -16.19
C GLN A 195 17.95 -10.03 -16.22
N ALA A 196 18.42 -9.05 -15.45
CA ALA A 196 17.84 -7.71 -15.47
C ALA A 196 18.11 -7.00 -16.81
N ALA A 197 17.17 -6.12 -17.21
CA ALA A 197 17.28 -5.37 -18.47
C ALA A 197 18.39 -4.30 -18.46
N GLY A 198 19.02 -4.07 -17.32
CA GLY A 198 20.13 -3.14 -17.17
C GLY A 198 20.61 -3.04 -15.73
N PRO A 199 21.83 -2.52 -15.51
CA PRO A 199 22.49 -2.50 -14.20
C PRO A 199 21.67 -1.85 -13.09
N GLN A 200 20.82 -0.86 -13.41
CA GLN A 200 19.95 -0.19 -12.46
C GLN A 200 18.87 -1.10 -11.86
N TYR A 201 18.65 -2.28 -12.44
CA TYR A 201 17.65 -3.26 -11.99
C TYR A 201 18.28 -4.54 -11.44
N ASP A 202 19.61 -4.67 -11.43
CA ASP A 202 20.30 -5.88 -11.00
C ASP A 202 19.96 -6.25 -9.56
N ASP A 203 19.86 -5.24 -8.69
CA ASP A 203 19.56 -5.40 -7.28
C ASP A 203 18.04 -5.48 -6.97
N ILE A 204 17.15 -5.34 -7.96
CA ILE A 204 15.70 -5.48 -7.75
C ILE A 204 15.32 -6.96 -7.72
N VAL A 205 14.66 -7.41 -6.64
CA VAL A 205 14.26 -8.81 -6.51
C VAL A 205 13.31 -9.24 -7.62
N PHE A 206 12.15 -8.63 -7.74
CA PHE A 206 11.07 -9.10 -8.59
C PHE A 206 11.03 -8.40 -9.95
N LEU A 207 11.35 -9.16 -10.99
CA LEU A 207 11.36 -8.69 -12.36
C LEU A 207 10.14 -9.16 -13.15
N ASN A 208 9.76 -8.36 -14.14
CA ASN A 208 8.78 -8.73 -15.15
C ASN A 208 9.48 -9.46 -16.32
N ARG A 209 8.69 -9.89 -17.33
CA ARG A 209 9.22 -10.62 -18.50
C ARG A 209 10.25 -9.85 -19.32
N ASN A 210 10.31 -8.54 -19.16
CA ASN A 210 11.26 -7.67 -19.86
C ASN A 210 12.49 -7.33 -18.98
N GLY A 211 12.73 -8.04 -17.89
CA GLY A 211 13.86 -7.79 -16.98
C GLY A 211 13.78 -6.46 -16.23
N LYS A 212 12.59 -5.82 -16.16
CA LYS A 212 12.35 -4.57 -15.44
C LYS A 212 11.56 -4.83 -14.14
N PRO A 213 11.55 -3.90 -13.18
CA PRO A 213 10.80 -4.07 -11.94
C PRO A 213 9.33 -4.43 -12.19
N LEU A 214 8.80 -5.34 -11.38
CA LEU A 214 7.40 -5.76 -11.46
C LEU A 214 6.49 -4.64 -10.97
N SER A 215 5.39 -4.38 -11.68
CA SER A 215 4.44 -3.34 -11.31
C SER A 215 3.47 -3.82 -10.23
N ARG A 216 2.98 -2.89 -9.39
CA ARG A 216 1.92 -3.18 -8.41
C ARG A 216 0.67 -3.74 -9.07
N ILE A 217 0.31 -3.25 -10.27
CA ILE A 217 -0.85 -3.73 -11.02
C ILE A 217 -0.69 -5.20 -11.41
N SER A 218 0.53 -5.61 -11.80
CA SER A 218 0.83 -7.01 -12.12
C SER A 218 0.64 -7.91 -10.90
N VAL A 219 1.11 -7.48 -9.72
CA VAL A 219 0.92 -8.24 -8.47
C VAL A 219 -0.56 -8.32 -8.10
N PHE A 220 -1.33 -7.24 -8.24
CA PHE A 220 -2.79 -7.28 -8.01
C PHE A 220 -3.51 -8.27 -8.91
N LYS A 221 -3.17 -8.30 -10.21
CA LYS A 221 -3.75 -9.25 -11.17
C LYS A 221 -3.39 -10.68 -10.80
N MET A 222 -2.12 -10.94 -10.51
CA MET A 222 -1.62 -12.25 -10.10
C MET A 222 -2.34 -12.74 -8.83
N VAL A 223 -2.45 -11.93 -7.79
CA VAL A 223 -3.14 -12.29 -6.55
C VAL A 223 -4.61 -12.67 -6.80
N LYS A 224 -5.32 -11.90 -7.63
CA LYS A 224 -6.72 -12.21 -7.99
C LYS A 224 -6.84 -13.51 -8.78
N GLU A 225 -5.93 -13.74 -9.71
CA GLU A 225 -5.90 -14.97 -10.53
C GLU A 225 -5.65 -16.19 -9.65
N GLN A 226 -4.63 -16.15 -8.78
CA GLN A 226 -4.34 -17.28 -7.89
C GLN A 226 -5.46 -17.53 -6.87
N ALA A 227 -6.10 -16.49 -6.34
CA ALA A 227 -7.26 -16.65 -5.48
C ALA A 227 -8.43 -17.35 -6.20
N LEU A 228 -8.67 -17.01 -7.47
CA LEU A 228 -9.69 -17.66 -8.29
C LEU A 228 -9.34 -19.14 -8.54
N LEU A 229 -8.09 -19.44 -8.89
CA LEU A 229 -7.60 -20.81 -9.08
C LEU A 229 -7.71 -21.66 -7.80
N ALA A 230 -7.47 -21.06 -6.66
CA ALA A 230 -7.65 -21.69 -5.35
C ALA A 230 -9.12 -21.85 -4.91
N GLY A 231 -10.08 -21.38 -5.70
CA GLY A 231 -11.51 -21.45 -5.38
C GLY A 231 -11.96 -20.48 -4.26
N VAL A 232 -11.14 -19.49 -3.92
CA VAL A 232 -11.47 -18.50 -2.88
C VAL A 232 -12.36 -17.40 -3.48
N ARG A 233 -13.63 -17.33 -3.01
CA ARG A 233 -14.66 -16.44 -3.57
C ARG A 233 -14.68 -15.03 -2.96
N LYS A 234 -13.84 -14.77 -1.97
CA LYS A 234 -13.72 -13.44 -1.33
C LYS A 234 -13.08 -12.44 -2.28
N GLU A 235 -13.39 -11.15 -2.12
CA GLU A 235 -12.68 -10.10 -2.82
C GLU A 235 -11.29 -9.92 -2.21
N ILE A 236 -10.25 -10.35 -2.94
CA ILE A 236 -8.89 -10.44 -2.44
C ILE A 236 -7.96 -9.46 -3.15
N SER A 237 -7.06 -8.92 -2.37
CA SER A 237 -5.99 -8.03 -2.81
C SER A 237 -4.69 -8.34 -2.05
N PRO A 238 -3.53 -7.82 -2.46
CA PRO A 238 -2.31 -7.92 -1.66
C PRO A 238 -2.44 -7.41 -0.23
N HIS A 239 -3.33 -6.43 0.02
CA HIS A 239 -3.64 -5.97 1.37
C HIS A 239 -4.34 -7.03 2.24
N SER A 240 -5.10 -7.93 1.64
CA SER A 240 -5.75 -9.03 2.36
C SER A 240 -4.72 -9.95 3.00
N PHE A 241 -3.62 -10.27 2.30
CA PHE A 241 -2.51 -11.08 2.85
C PHE A 241 -1.87 -10.41 4.06
N ARG A 242 -1.54 -9.13 3.94
CA ARG A 242 -0.95 -8.37 5.04
C ARG A 242 -1.91 -8.23 6.23
N HIS A 243 -3.21 -8.07 5.99
CA HIS A 243 -4.21 -8.02 7.04
C HIS A 243 -4.34 -9.36 7.74
N SER A 244 -4.38 -10.46 6.97
CA SER A 244 -4.39 -11.82 7.52
C SER A 244 -3.13 -12.15 8.31
N PHE A 245 -1.94 -11.73 7.85
CA PHE A 245 -0.70 -11.81 8.61
C PHE A 245 -0.85 -11.19 10.00
N ALA A 246 -1.32 -9.94 10.08
CA ALA A 246 -1.50 -9.25 11.35
C ALA A 246 -2.51 -9.97 12.25
N THR A 247 -3.66 -10.34 11.69
CA THR A 247 -4.73 -11.01 12.42
C THR A 247 -4.27 -12.34 12.98
N HIS A 248 -3.66 -13.19 12.17
CA HIS A 248 -3.22 -14.52 12.60
C HIS A 248 -2.11 -14.47 13.66
N LEU A 249 -1.20 -13.49 13.59
CA LEU A 249 -0.21 -13.31 14.66
C LEU A 249 -0.89 -12.93 15.98
N ILE A 250 -1.83 -11.98 15.96
CA ILE A 250 -2.55 -11.53 17.15
C ILE A 250 -3.42 -12.65 17.72
N GLU A 251 -4.16 -13.38 16.89
CA GLU A 251 -5.00 -14.52 17.31
C GLU A 251 -4.21 -15.64 17.95
N ARG A 252 -2.95 -15.80 17.56
CA ARG A 252 -2.01 -16.78 18.13
C ARG A 252 -1.20 -16.23 19.32
N GLY A 253 -1.52 -15.02 19.79
CA GLY A 253 -0.98 -14.46 21.03
C GLY A 253 0.25 -13.57 20.88
N ALA A 254 0.59 -13.16 19.65
CA ALA A 254 1.63 -12.15 19.47
C ALA A 254 1.19 -10.78 20.03
N ASP A 255 2.12 -10.06 20.63
CA ASP A 255 1.86 -8.71 21.16
C ASP A 255 1.48 -7.75 20.05
N LEU A 256 0.38 -7.01 20.25
CA LEU A 256 -0.17 -6.06 19.28
C LEU A 256 0.83 -4.97 18.88
N ARG A 257 1.66 -4.49 19.82
CA ARG A 257 2.66 -3.45 19.56
C ARG A 257 3.75 -3.97 18.66
N VAL A 258 4.23 -5.20 18.93
CA VAL A 258 5.22 -5.89 18.08
C VAL A 258 4.71 -6.03 16.65
N VAL A 259 3.44 -6.46 16.47
CA VAL A 259 2.82 -6.57 15.15
C VAL A 259 2.67 -5.21 14.47
N GLN A 260 2.28 -4.16 15.18
CA GLN A 260 2.18 -2.80 14.65
C GLN A 260 3.54 -2.25 14.20
N GLU A 261 4.61 -2.50 14.93
CA GLU A 261 5.97 -2.10 14.58
C GLU A 261 6.46 -2.84 13.34
N MET A 262 6.27 -4.17 13.27
CA MET A 262 6.59 -4.96 12.07
C MET A 262 5.86 -4.44 10.83
N LEU A 263 4.62 -3.98 10.99
CA LEU A 263 3.84 -3.42 9.91
C LEU A 263 4.23 -1.98 9.56
N GLY A 264 4.98 -1.27 10.43
CA GLY A 264 5.37 0.13 10.20
C GLY A 264 4.15 1.06 10.17
N HIS A 265 3.30 1.01 11.21
CA HIS A 265 2.26 1.99 11.47
C HIS A 265 2.88 3.27 12.05
N GLU A 266 2.44 4.43 11.59
CA GLU A 266 3.08 5.75 11.83
C GLU A 266 2.91 6.31 13.26
N SER A 267 2.29 5.60 14.18
CA SER A 267 2.17 6.07 15.57
C SER A 267 3.20 5.37 16.44
N ILE A 268 4.08 6.19 16.96
CA ILE A 268 5.05 5.95 18.03
C ILE A 268 6.41 5.41 17.58
N LEU A 269 7.36 6.33 17.72
CA LEU A 269 8.78 6.22 18.03
C LEU A 269 9.79 6.17 16.89
N THR A 270 10.57 7.21 16.98
CA THR A 270 11.83 7.57 16.32
C THR A 270 12.86 6.44 16.25
N THR A 271 13.71 6.54 15.26
CA THR A 271 14.86 5.69 14.91
C THR A 271 15.77 5.25 16.08
N GLU A 272 15.65 5.89 17.24
CA GLU A 272 16.48 5.59 18.42
C GLU A 272 16.10 4.30 19.16
N ILE A 273 14.90 3.72 18.93
CA ILE A 273 14.46 2.49 19.62
C ILE A 273 14.95 1.23 18.94
N TYR A 274 15.40 1.30 17.69
CA TYR A 274 15.94 0.14 16.97
C TYR A 274 17.23 -0.44 17.55
N THR A 275 17.88 0.26 18.48
CA THR A 275 19.09 -0.22 19.16
C THR A 275 18.78 -1.05 20.40
N HIS A 276 17.54 -1.13 20.88
CA HIS A 276 17.20 -1.78 22.15
C HIS A 276 16.13 -2.88 22.09
N ILE A 277 15.40 -3.04 20.97
CA ILE A 277 14.54 -4.21 20.79
C ILE A 277 15.37 -5.23 20.05
N ASP A 278 15.79 -6.24 20.79
CA ASP A 278 16.55 -7.37 20.30
C ASP A 278 15.81 -8.02 19.11
N SER A 279 16.47 -8.10 17.96
CA SER A 279 15.95 -8.78 16.77
C SER A 279 15.47 -10.20 17.06
N SER A 280 16.03 -10.83 18.10
CA SER A 280 15.62 -12.13 18.63
C SER A 280 14.16 -12.14 19.13
N THR A 281 13.67 -11.05 19.72
CA THR A 281 12.27 -10.94 20.20
C THR A 281 11.28 -10.95 19.05
N TRP A 282 11.58 -10.28 17.94
CA TRP A 282 10.72 -10.25 16.75
C TRP A 282 10.76 -11.58 16.00
N GLN A 283 11.95 -12.16 15.84
CA GLN A 283 12.10 -13.52 15.30
C GLN A 283 11.32 -14.52 16.14
N ALA A 284 11.46 -14.49 17.47
CA ALA A 284 10.74 -15.36 18.37
C ALA A 284 9.20 -15.18 18.24
N ALA A 285 8.71 -13.95 18.14
CA ALA A 285 7.28 -13.70 17.96
C ALA A 285 6.76 -14.29 16.64
N VAL A 286 7.48 -14.13 15.52
CA VAL A 286 7.07 -14.73 14.23
C VAL A 286 7.23 -16.24 14.26
N LEU A 287 8.35 -16.75 14.73
CA LEU A 287 8.61 -18.20 14.80
C LEU A 287 7.62 -18.93 15.71
N ALA A 288 7.18 -18.29 16.81
CA ALA A 288 6.23 -18.87 17.74
C ALA A 288 4.77 -18.78 17.27
N HIS A 289 4.40 -17.71 16.57
CA HIS A 289 3.00 -17.36 16.34
C HIS A 289 2.57 -17.35 14.86
N HIS A 290 3.50 -17.31 13.91
CA HIS A 290 3.13 -17.29 12.48
C HIS A 290 2.87 -18.71 11.94
N PRO A 291 1.74 -18.95 11.21
CA PRO A 291 1.38 -20.27 10.69
C PRO A 291 2.44 -20.91 9.80
N ARG A 292 3.17 -20.13 9.02
CA ARG A 292 4.19 -20.58 8.05
C ARG A 292 5.62 -20.21 8.48
N SER A 293 5.88 -20.13 9.77
CA SER A 293 7.24 -19.85 10.27
C SER A 293 8.21 -21.01 10.00
N LYS A 294 7.71 -22.26 10.00
CA LYS A 294 8.48 -23.48 9.71
C LYS A 294 8.02 -24.13 8.42
N ALA A 295 8.95 -24.57 7.60
CA ALA A 295 8.66 -25.35 6.40
C ALA A 295 8.35 -26.79 6.80
N GLY A 296 7.07 -27.12 6.89
CA GLY A 296 6.60 -28.50 6.97
C GLY A 296 6.53 -29.09 8.38
N GLN A 297 5.33 -29.17 8.90
CA GLN A 297 4.85 -30.43 9.50
C GLN A 297 3.84 -31.06 8.54
#